data_427f5e580d4365fa72176217cbf32b5e
#
_entry.id   427f5e580d4365fa72176217cbf32b5e
#
_cell.length_a   1.000
_cell.length_b   1.000
_cell.length_c   1.000
_cell.angle_alpha   90.00
_cell.angle_beta   90.00
_cell.angle_gamma   90.00
#
_symmetry.space_group_name_H-M   'P 1'
#
loop_
_entity.id
_entity.type
_entity.pdbx_description
1 polymer ?
#
loop_
_entity_poly.entity_id
_entity_poly.type
_entity_poly.pdbx_seq_one_letter_code
_entity_poly.pdbx_strand_id
1 'polypeptide(L)'
;MSSLPQKLDLALVTRLRQVVAGEVATEAELRALDDEAGGWLRATKAHLRAAEERLTELNADLATPLADIASEVRRVEALSRERDEARRLIEGLERRTRELRTAWLTQHADAGSPFGPAA
;
A
#
# COMPACT_ATOMS: atom_id res chain seq x y z
N MET A 1 -9.06 17.46 -11.94
CA MET A 1 -9.66 17.19 -10.65
C MET A 1 -9.18 15.91 -10.02
N SER A 2 -9.11 14.86 -10.78
CA SER A 2 -8.62 13.58 -10.28
C SER A 2 -7.11 13.43 -10.32
N SER A 3 -6.38 14.40 -10.88
CA SER A 3 -4.93 14.27 -11.04
C SER A 3 -4.16 14.38 -9.73
N LEU A 4 -4.66 15.18 -8.77
CA LEU A 4 -3.97 15.33 -7.49
C LEU A 4 -3.93 14.02 -6.68
N PRO A 5 -5.07 13.31 -6.50
CA PRO A 5 -5.01 12.01 -5.83
C PRO A 5 -4.11 11.02 -6.55
N GLN A 6 -4.15 10.98 -7.89
CA GLN A 6 -3.29 10.10 -8.66
C GLN A 6 -1.81 10.41 -8.48
N LYS A 7 -1.46 11.70 -8.42
CA LYS A 7 -0.06 12.10 -8.19
C LYS A 7 0.41 11.70 -6.80
N LEU A 8 -0.44 11.88 -5.80
CA LEU A 8 -0.12 11.45 -4.44
C LEU A 8 0.07 9.95 -4.36
N ASP A 9 -0.80 9.19 -5.02
CA ASP A 9 -0.69 7.73 -5.05
C ASP A 9 0.59 7.28 -5.73
N LEU A 10 0.97 7.91 -6.84
CA LEU A 10 2.21 7.58 -7.53
C LEU A 10 3.44 7.89 -6.68
N ALA A 11 3.45 9.04 -6.01
CA ALA A 11 4.55 9.41 -5.14
C ALA A 11 4.67 8.43 -3.96
N LEU A 12 3.54 8.06 -3.38
CA LEU A 12 3.49 7.10 -2.29
C LEU A 12 4.02 5.73 -2.75
N VAL A 13 3.54 5.22 -3.86
CA VAL A 13 3.96 3.93 -4.40
C VAL A 13 5.46 3.93 -4.69
N THR A 14 5.96 4.99 -5.29
CA THR A 14 7.38 5.12 -5.61
C THR A 14 8.21 5.08 -4.33
N ARG A 15 7.82 5.83 -3.31
CA ARG A 15 8.56 5.86 -2.06
C ARG A 15 8.49 4.53 -1.32
N LEU A 16 7.32 3.89 -1.31
CA LEU A 16 7.16 2.57 -0.71
C LEU A 16 8.09 1.55 -1.37
N ARG A 17 8.16 1.56 -2.69
CA ARG A 17 9.06 0.65 -3.41
C ARG A 17 10.52 0.88 -3.06
N GLN A 18 10.92 2.14 -2.95
CA GLN A 18 12.27 2.51 -2.58
C GLN A 18 12.64 1.99 -1.19
N VAL A 19 11.77 2.21 -0.22
CA VAL A 19 12.02 1.80 1.17
C VAL A 19 12.01 0.28 1.28
N VAL A 20 11.08 -0.39 0.62
CA VAL A 20 11.02 -1.86 0.61
C VAL A 20 12.26 -2.43 -0.06
N ALA A 21 12.81 -1.76 -1.06
CA ALA A 21 14.02 -2.18 -1.76
C ALA A 21 15.30 -1.93 -0.96
N GLY A 22 15.22 -1.25 0.16
CA GLY A 22 16.35 -1.07 1.07
C GLY A 22 16.84 0.35 1.26
N GLU A 23 16.16 1.35 0.71
CA GLU A 23 16.55 2.73 0.95
C GLU A 23 16.32 3.12 2.40
N VAL A 24 17.16 4.01 2.89
CA VAL A 24 17.11 4.48 4.27
C VAL A 24 15.85 5.30 4.49
N ALA A 25 15.20 5.09 5.63
CA ALA A 25 14.03 5.84 6.04
C ALA A 25 14.07 6.05 7.55
N THR A 26 13.58 7.21 7.99
CA THR A 26 13.47 7.51 9.41
C THR A 26 12.25 6.80 10.00
N GLU A 27 12.22 6.64 11.32
CA GLU A 27 11.07 6.07 12.00
C GLU A 27 9.80 6.87 11.72
N ALA A 28 9.91 8.20 11.72
CA ALA A 28 8.78 9.07 11.43
C ALA A 28 8.26 8.85 9.99
N GLU A 29 9.18 8.71 9.05
CA GLU A 29 8.80 8.43 7.65
C GLU A 29 8.13 7.06 7.53
N LEU A 30 8.64 6.04 8.22
CA LEU A 30 8.05 4.71 8.18
C LEU A 30 6.62 4.72 8.70
N ARG A 31 6.34 5.46 9.77
CA ARG A 31 4.98 5.60 10.30
C ARG A 31 4.07 6.33 9.32
N ALA A 32 4.56 7.42 8.74
CA ALA A 32 3.80 8.18 7.77
C ALA A 32 3.45 7.33 6.55
N LEU A 33 4.42 6.56 6.05
CA LEU A 33 4.19 5.67 4.92
C LEU A 33 3.18 4.57 5.25
N ASP A 34 3.25 4.02 6.46
CA ASP A 34 2.30 3.00 6.90
C ASP A 34 0.87 3.55 6.94
N ASP A 35 0.70 4.74 7.50
CA ASP A 35 -0.60 5.40 7.58
C ASP A 35 -1.15 5.71 6.20
N GLU A 36 -0.32 6.27 5.33
CA GLU A 36 -0.73 6.61 3.96
C GLU A 36 -1.05 5.36 3.15
N ALA A 37 -0.23 4.33 3.26
CA ALA A 37 -0.45 3.08 2.56
C ALA A 37 -1.73 2.39 3.04
N GLY A 38 -2.00 2.42 4.34
CA GLY A 38 -3.25 1.91 4.91
C GLY A 38 -4.46 2.64 4.36
N GLY A 39 -4.37 3.97 4.25
CA GLY A 39 -5.42 4.78 3.65
C GLY A 39 -5.64 4.45 2.18
N TRP A 40 -4.56 4.28 1.43
CA TRP A 40 -4.62 3.88 0.03
C TRP A 40 -5.31 2.51 -0.13
N LEU A 41 -4.93 1.54 0.69
CA LEU A 41 -5.55 0.20 0.63
C LEU A 41 -7.05 0.27 0.94
N ARG A 42 -7.44 1.03 1.97
CA ARG A 42 -8.86 1.16 2.32
C ARG A 42 -9.65 1.82 1.21
N ALA A 43 -9.11 2.88 0.60
CA ALA A 43 -9.77 3.57 -0.51
C ALA A 43 -9.91 2.65 -1.72
N THR A 44 -8.86 1.91 -2.06
CA THR A 44 -8.88 0.97 -3.18
C THR A 44 -9.91 -0.13 -2.96
N LYS A 45 -9.99 -0.67 -1.74
CA LYS A 45 -11.01 -1.68 -1.40
C LYS A 45 -12.42 -1.14 -1.54
N ALA A 46 -12.65 0.11 -1.12
CA ALA A 46 -13.95 0.74 -1.25
C ALA A 46 -14.33 0.95 -2.72
N HIS A 47 -13.39 1.41 -3.53
CA HIS A 47 -13.61 1.58 -4.97
C HIS A 47 -13.87 0.25 -5.66
N LEU A 48 -13.13 -0.79 -5.28
CA LEU A 48 -13.33 -2.12 -5.83
C LEU A 48 -14.72 -2.66 -5.51
N ARG A 49 -15.16 -2.51 -4.27
CA ARG A 49 -16.50 -2.94 -3.87
C ARG A 49 -17.57 -2.20 -4.66
N ALA A 50 -17.44 -0.89 -4.82
CA ALA A 50 -18.38 -0.09 -5.59
C ALA A 50 -18.42 -0.53 -7.06
N ALA A 51 -17.26 -0.83 -7.64
CA ALA A 51 -17.17 -1.30 -9.02
C ALA A 51 -17.81 -2.69 -9.19
N GLU A 52 -17.60 -3.58 -8.21
CA GLU A 52 -18.22 -4.90 -8.22
C GLU A 52 -19.74 -4.81 -8.12
N GLU A 53 -20.24 -3.94 -7.27
CA GLU A 53 -21.70 -3.71 -7.14
C GLU A 53 -22.28 -3.14 -8.43
N ARG A 54 -21.57 -2.17 -9.05
CA ARG A 54 -21.98 -1.62 -10.32
C ARG A 54 -22.00 -2.68 -11.42
N LEU A 55 -20.99 -3.54 -11.45
CA LEU A 55 -20.93 -4.64 -12.43
C LEU A 55 -22.14 -5.57 -12.26
N THR A 56 -22.49 -5.89 -11.02
CA THR A 56 -23.65 -6.71 -10.73
C THR A 56 -24.94 -6.05 -11.26
N GLU A 57 -25.08 -4.75 -11.04
CA GLU A 57 -26.24 -4.01 -11.53
C GLU A 57 -26.31 -3.99 -13.06
N LEU A 58 -25.16 -3.77 -13.72
CA LEU A 58 -25.08 -3.76 -15.17
C LEU A 58 -25.45 -5.13 -15.76
N ASN A 59 -24.97 -6.20 -15.13
CA ASN A 59 -25.27 -7.56 -15.57
C ASN A 59 -26.74 -7.94 -15.38
N ALA A 60 -27.40 -7.36 -14.39
CA ALA A 60 -28.82 -7.63 -14.12
C ALA A 60 -29.75 -6.97 -15.13
N ASP A 61 -29.30 -5.95 -15.82
CA ASP A 61 -30.08 -5.23 -16.82
C ASP A 61 -29.75 -5.74 -18.21
N LEU A 62 -30.68 -6.47 -18.81
CA LEU A 62 -30.49 -7.07 -20.14
C LEU A 62 -30.31 -6.03 -21.24
N ALA A 63 -30.70 -4.79 -20.99
CA ALA A 63 -30.53 -3.69 -21.95
C ALA A 63 -29.15 -3.05 -21.92
N THR A 64 -28.31 -3.41 -20.93
CA THR A 64 -26.97 -2.84 -20.82
C THR A 64 -26.10 -3.24 -22.00
N PRO A 65 -25.47 -2.27 -22.69
CA PRO A 65 -24.53 -2.60 -23.78
C PRO A 65 -23.36 -3.42 -23.25
N LEU A 66 -22.93 -4.40 -24.04
CA LEU A 66 -21.78 -5.25 -23.67
C LEU A 66 -20.51 -4.42 -23.48
N ALA A 67 -20.36 -3.33 -24.22
CA ALA A 67 -19.18 -2.46 -24.05
C ALA A 67 -19.12 -1.85 -22.66
N ASP A 68 -20.25 -1.50 -22.07
CA ASP A 68 -20.31 -0.95 -20.73
C ASP A 68 -19.93 -2.00 -19.69
N ILE A 69 -20.41 -3.22 -19.86
CA ILE A 69 -20.07 -4.34 -18.99
C ILE A 69 -18.57 -4.62 -19.08
N ALA A 70 -18.04 -4.68 -20.29
CA ALA A 70 -16.61 -4.94 -20.50
C ALA A 70 -15.74 -3.85 -19.87
N SER A 71 -16.16 -2.59 -19.96
CA SER A 71 -15.46 -1.48 -19.36
C SER A 71 -15.42 -1.62 -17.84
N GLU A 72 -16.53 -2.00 -17.22
CA GLU A 72 -16.60 -2.17 -15.78
C GLU A 72 -15.78 -3.38 -15.31
N VAL A 73 -15.76 -4.46 -16.10
CA VAL A 73 -14.91 -5.63 -15.82
C VAL A 73 -13.45 -5.21 -15.77
N ARG A 74 -13.00 -4.43 -16.76
CA ARG A 74 -11.62 -3.95 -16.77
C ARG A 74 -11.31 -3.08 -15.56
N ARG A 75 -12.28 -2.28 -15.12
CA ARG A 75 -12.12 -1.45 -13.91
C ARG A 75 -11.95 -2.32 -12.66
N VAL A 76 -12.79 -3.34 -12.52
CA VAL A 76 -12.68 -4.29 -11.40
C VAL A 76 -11.31 -4.97 -11.41
N GLU A 77 -10.85 -5.42 -12.57
CA GLU A 77 -9.55 -6.06 -12.69
C GLU A 77 -8.40 -5.12 -12.30
N ALA A 78 -8.47 -3.86 -12.77
CA ALA A 78 -7.45 -2.86 -12.46
C ALA A 78 -7.41 -2.56 -10.96
N LEU A 79 -8.58 -2.40 -10.34
CA LEU A 79 -8.66 -2.14 -8.89
C LEU A 79 -8.21 -3.35 -8.07
N SER A 80 -8.49 -4.56 -8.53
CA SER A 80 -8.01 -5.78 -7.88
C SER A 80 -6.48 -5.85 -7.88
N ARG A 81 -5.86 -5.50 -9.01
CA ARG A 81 -4.40 -5.46 -9.11
C ARG A 81 -3.81 -4.38 -8.19
N GLU A 82 -4.44 -3.22 -8.14
CA GLU A 82 -3.99 -2.14 -7.27
C GLU A 82 -4.08 -2.54 -5.79
N ARG A 83 -5.18 -3.16 -5.39
CA ARG A 83 -5.33 -3.69 -4.04
C ARG A 83 -4.24 -4.69 -3.70
N ASP A 84 -3.94 -5.60 -4.60
CA ASP A 84 -2.91 -6.62 -4.38
C ASP A 84 -1.53 -6.00 -4.28
N GLU A 85 -1.24 -4.99 -5.10
CA GLU A 85 0.01 -4.24 -5.01
C GLU A 85 0.13 -3.51 -3.68
N ALA A 86 -0.95 -2.85 -3.24
CA ALA A 86 -0.97 -2.16 -1.95
C ALA A 86 -0.66 -3.12 -0.81
N ARG A 87 -1.28 -4.29 -0.81
CA ARG A 87 -1.03 -5.31 0.20
C ARG A 87 0.43 -5.76 0.20
N ARG A 88 1.00 -6.03 -0.95
CA ARG A 88 2.40 -6.45 -1.05
C ARG A 88 3.35 -5.39 -0.53
N LEU A 89 3.09 -4.13 -0.87
CA LEU A 89 3.94 -3.03 -0.42
C LEU A 89 3.82 -2.80 1.08
N ILE A 90 2.62 -2.92 1.63
CA ILE A 90 2.41 -2.81 3.08
C ILE A 90 3.14 -3.93 3.82
N GLU A 91 3.02 -5.16 3.34
CA GLU A 91 3.73 -6.29 3.94
C GLU A 91 5.23 -6.11 3.85
N GLY A 92 5.72 -5.63 2.72
CA GLY A 92 7.14 -5.31 2.54
C GLY A 92 7.60 -4.21 3.47
N LEU A 93 6.79 -3.18 3.65
CA LEU A 93 7.09 -2.08 4.56
C LEU A 93 7.15 -2.55 6.01
N GLU A 94 6.22 -3.39 6.43
CA GLU A 94 6.23 -3.97 7.77
C GLU A 94 7.49 -4.79 8.01
N ARG A 95 7.86 -5.62 7.06
CA ARG A 95 9.07 -6.41 7.13
C ARG A 95 10.30 -5.51 7.22
N ARG A 96 10.38 -4.49 6.37
CA ARG A 96 11.49 -3.55 6.37
C ARG A 96 11.58 -2.79 7.69
N THR A 97 10.45 -2.40 8.24
CA THR A 97 10.40 -1.71 9.53
C THR A 97 10.98 -2.60 10.64
N ARG A 98 10.61 -3.88 10.66
CA ARG A 98 11.15 -4.82 11.63
C ARG A 98 12.65 -4.99 11.47
N GLU A 99 13.13 -5.11 10.23
CA GLU A 99 14.57 -5.21 9.94
C GLU A 99 15.35 -4.01 10.46
N LEU A 100 14.82 -2.82 10.19
CA LEU A 100 15.49 -1.59 10.63
C LEU A 100 15.48 -1.46 12.15
N ARG A 101 14.40 -1.82 12.81
CA ARG A 101 14.32 -1.81 14.27
C ARG A 101 15.29 -2.80 14.89
N THR A 102 15.37 -3.99 14.32
CA THR A 102 16.30 -5.01 14.79
C THR A 102 17.75 -4.54 14.64
N ALA A 103 18.08 -3.97 13.50
CA ALA A 103 19.42 -3.45 13.24
C ALA A 103 19.76 -2.32 14.22
N TRP A 104 18.80 -1.42 14.46
CA TRP A 104 19.00 -0.32 15.40
C TRP A 104 19.22 -0.83 16.82
N LEU A 105 18.39 -1.77 17.27
CA LEU A 105 18.53 -2.34 18.62
C LEU A 105 19.84 -3.07 18.80
N THR A 106 20.25 -3.85 17.82
CA THR A 106 21.53 -4.57 17.86
C THR A 106 22.70 -3.60 17.96
N GLN A 107 22.68 -2.55 17.14
CA GLN A 107 23.73 -1.55 17.12
C GLN A 107 23.82 -0.80 18.44
N HIS A 108 22.68 -0.43 19.03
CA HIS A 108 22.65 0.29 20.28
C HIS A 108 22.95 -0.60 21.49
N ALA A 109 22.56 -1.85 21.45
CA ALA A 109 22.90 -2.81 22.49
C ALA A 109 24.41 -3.02 22.57
N ASP A 110 25.07 -3.12 21.41
CA ASP A 110 26.53 -3.31 21.37
C ASP A 110 27.29 -2.05 21.78
N ALA A 111 26.80 -0.90 21.36
CA ALA A 111 27.56 0.35 21.53
C ALA A 111 27.28 1.06 22.82
N GLY A 112 26.08 0.94 23.36
CA GLY A 112 25.67 1.84 24.41
C GLY A 112 24.99 1.24 25.62
N SER A 113 24.88 -0.06 25.68
CA SER A 113 24.18 -0.68 26.81
C SER A 113 24.97 -0.53 28.10
N PRO A 114 24.44 0.13 29.10
CA PRO A 114 25.07 0.18 30.42
C PRO A 114 25.08 -1.17 31.12
N PHE A 115 24.24 -2.08 30.66
CA PHE A 115 24.16 -3.44 31.18
C PHE A 115 24.83 -4.45 30.28
N GLY A 116 25.69 -3.97 29.38
CA GLY A 116 26.34 -4.84 28.42
C GLY A 116 27.43 -5.70 29.05
N PRO A 117 28.37 -6.14 28.24
CA PRO A 117 29.39 -7.12 28.69
C PRO A 117 30.14 -6.68 29.93
N ALA A 118 30.18 -5.41 30.22
CA ALA A 118 30.84 -4.89 31.41
C ALA A 118 30.14 -5.29 32.69
N ALA A 119 28.91 -5.61 32.58
CA ALA A 119 28.18 -6.13 33.72
C ALA A 119 28.54 -7.61 33.91
#